data_d6fb199288bc5aad554a3c45728ac47b
#
_entry.id   d6fb199288bc5aad554a3c45728ac47b
#
_cell.length_a   1.000
_cell.length_b   1.000
_cell.length_c   1.000
_cell.angle_alpha   90.00
_cell.angle_beta   90.00
_cell.angle_gamma   90.00
#
_symmetry.space_group_name_H-M   'P 1'
#
loop_
_entity.id
_entity.type
_entity.pdbx_description
1 polymer ?
#
loop_
_entity_poly.entity_id
_entity_poly.type
_entity_poly.pdbx_seq_one_letter_code
_entity_poly.pdbx_strand_id
1 'polypeptide(L)' 'MRAVYKNPRELATCLKDIVDNYYEDLISYETMEEKIMKIVKSNKDAIYKEKAMSTKISNVIGANREEIINKIVEENK' A
#
# COMPACT_ATOMS: atom_id res chain seq x y z
N MET A 1 -7.29 13.29 -0.24
CA MET A 1 -6.64 12.09 -0.82
C MET A 1 -7.67 11.25 -1.57
N ARG A 2 -7.32 10.84 -2.76
CA ARG A 2 -8.16 9.88 -3.48
C ARG A 2 -8.08 8.51 -2.82
N ALA A 3 -9.20 7.84 -2.68
CA ALA A 3 -9.23 6.48 -2.18
C ALA A 3 -9.17 5.45 -3.32
N VAL A 4 -9.67 5.81 -4.50
CA VAL A 4 -9.72 4.93 -5.67
C VAL A 4 -8.84 5.49 -6.79
N TYR A 5 -8.00 4.64 -7.38
CA TYR A 5 -7.08 5.01 -8.45
C TYR A 5 -7.33 4.15 -9.68
N LYS A 6 -7.37 4.78 -10.85
CA LYS A 6 -7.56 4.06 -12.11
C LYS A 6 -6.22 3.54 -12.67
N ASN A 7 -5.14 4.25 -12.34
CA ASN A 7 -3.80 3.92 -12.84
C ASN A 7 -3.01 3.13 -11.78
N PRO A 8 -2.58 1.90 -12.09
CA PRO A 8 -1.80 1.11 -11.11
C PRO A 8 -0.52 1.80 -10.65
N ARG A 9 0.12 2.58 -11.51
CA ARG A 9 1.34 3.30 -11.15
C ARG A 9 1.06 4.38 -10.11
N GLU A 10 -0.03 5.13 -10.25
CA GLU A 10 -0.43 6.13 -9.27
C GLU A 10 -0.77 5.48 -7.94
N LEU A 11 -1.47 4.37 -7.98
CA LEU A 11 -1.83 3.61 -6.79
C LEU A 11 -0.58 3.13 -6.06
N ALA A 12 0.37 2.55 -6.80
CA ALA A 12 1.63 2.08 -6.23
C ALA A 12 2.44 3.23 -5.63
N THR A 13 2.49 4.37 -6.33
CA THR A 13 3.21 5.55 -5.84
C THR A 13 2.59 6.04 -4.54
N CYS A 14 1.27 6.06 -4.46
CA CYS A 14 0.57 6.46 -3.24
C CYS A 14 0.96 5.56 -2.05
N LEU A 15 0.93 4.26 -2.24
CA LEU A 15 1.32 3.31 -1.20
C LEU A 15 2.78 3.48 -0.80
N LYS A 16 3.65 3.64 -1.80
CA LYS A 16 5.07 3.87 -1.57
C LYS A 16 5.30 5.13 -0.73
N ASP A 17 4.64 6.23 -1.09
CA ASP A 17 4.80 7.50 -0.37
C ASP A 17 4.34 7.39 1.09
N ILE A 18 3.27 6.66 1.34
CA ILE A 18 2.78 6.45 2.71
C ILE A 18 3.84 5.73 3.55
N VAL A 19 4.42 4.66 3.00
CA VAL A 19 5.47 3.90 3.71
C VAL A 19 6.73 4.75 3.89
N ASP A 20 7.10 5.52 2.88
CA ASP A 20 8.27 6.41 2.96
C ASP A 20 8.09 7.47 4.04
N ASN A 21 6.89 8.02 4.19
CA ASN A 21 6.60 8.98 5.25
C ASN A 21 6.83 8.36 6.63
N TYR A 22 6.46 7.10 6.79
CA TYR A 22 6.74 6.38 8.03
C TYR A 22 8.25 6.21 8.24
N TYR A 23 8.99 5.81 7.21
CA TYR A 23 10.44 5.64 7.30
C TYR A 23 11.17 6.93 7.64
N GLU A 24 10.61 8.07 7.22
CA GLU A 24 11.18 9.38 7.49
C GLU A 24 10.67 10.01 8.80
N ASP A 25 9.95 9.23 9.59
CA ASP A 25 9.37 9.65 10.88
C ASP A 25 8.36 10.80 10.75
N LEU A 26 7.75 10.95 9.58
CA LEU A 26 6.75 11.98 9.35
C LEU A 26 5.38 11.56 9.85
N ILE A 27 5.12 10.26 9.93
CA ILE A 27 3.87 9.69 10.45
C ILE A 27 4.19 8.49 11.33
N SER A 28 3.28 8.17 12.25
CA SER A 28 3.42 7.00 13.11
C SER A 28 3.04 5.73 12.35
N TYR A 29 3.40 4.57 12.90
CA TYR A 29 3.00 3.28 12.33
C TYR A 29 1.47 3.17 12.26
N GLU A 30 0.76 3.60 13.30
CA GLU A 30 -0.69 3.56 13.32
C GLU A 30 -1.31 4.40 12.20
N THR A 31 -0.78 5.58 11.97
CA THR A 31 -1.24 6.45 10.88
C THR A 31 -0.97 5.81 9.53
N MET A 32 0.22 5.24 9.35
CA MET A 32 0.57 4.51 8.13
C MET A 32 -0.41 3.36 7.90
N GLU A 33 -0.66 2.58 8.93
CA GLU A 33 -1.57 1.44 8.87
C GLU A 33 -2.98 1.85 8.43
N GLU A 34 -3.52 2.91 9.04
CA GLU A 34 -4.83 3.43 8.68
C GLU A 34 -4.91 3.86 7.22
N LYS A 35 -3.91 4.60 6.77
CA LYS A 35 -3.88 5.10 5.40
C LYS A 35 -3.77 3.96 4.40
N ILE A 36 -2.89 3.00 4.67
CA ILE A 36 -2.70 1.85 3.79
C ILE A 36 -3.98 1.02 3.71
N MET A 37 -4.60 0.74 4.85
CA MET A 37 -5.84 -0.05 4.85
C MET A 37 -6.97 0.64 4.10
N LYS A 38 -7.06 1.96 4.21
CA LYS A 38 -8.06 2.72 3.47
C LYS A 38 -7.87 2.55 1.97
N ILE A 39 -6.64 2.68 1.50
CA ILE A 39 -6.31 2.53 0.08
C ILE A 39 -6.52 1.08 -0.37
N VAL A 40 -6.07 0.12 0.42
CA VAL A 40 -6.20 -1.30 0.10
C VAL A 40 -7.67 -1.70 -0.02
N LYS A 41 -8.50 -1.31 0.94
CA LYS A 41 -9.93 -1.64 0.92
C LYS A 41 -10.65 -1.07 -0.30
N SER A 42 -10.26 0.13 -0.72
CA SER A 42 -10.88 0.79 -1.88
C SER A 42 -10.36 0.27 -3.22
N ASN A 43 -9.20 -0.39 -3.22
CA ASN A 43 -8.53 -0.82 -4.46
C ASN A 43 -8.08 -2.29 -4.40
N LYS A 44 -8.76 -3.09 -3.60
CA LYS A 44 -8.33 -4.47 -3.33
C LYS A 44 -8.05 -5.28 -4.59
N ASP A 45 -8.95 -5.23 -5.56
CA ASP A 45 -8.82 -6.01 -6.79
C ASP A 45 -7.67 -5.50 -7.68
N ALA A 46 -7.29 -4.24 -7.53
CA ALA A 46 -6.19 -3.66 -8.29
C ALA A 46 -4.84 -3.96 -7.64
N ILE A 47 -4.80 -4.10 -6.30
CA ILE A 47 -3.56 -4.35 -5.57
C ILE A 47 -3.25 -5.83 -5.49
N TYR A 48 -4.24 -6.64 -5.11
CA TYR A 48 -4.05 -8.08 -4.92
C TYR A 48 -4.78 -8.89 -5.97
N LYS A 49 -4.05 -9.79 -6.62
CA LYS A 49 -4.59 -10.75 -7.58
C LYS A 49 -4.19 -12.14 -7.10
N GLU A 50 -5.15 -13.02 -6.97
CA GLU A 50 -4.92 -14.42 -6.59
C GLU A 50 -4.07 -14.59 -5.33
N LYS A 51 -4.31 -13.80 -4.31
CA LYS A 51 -3.61 -13.87 -3.01
C LYS A 51 -2.23 -13.22 -3.01
N ALA A 52 -1.80 -12.63 -4.12
CA ALA A 52 -0.51 -11.97 -4.20
C ALA A 52 -0.65 -10.56 -4.72
N MET A 53 0.27 -9.70 -4.31
CA MET A 53 0.29 -8.32 -4.80
C MET A 53 0.58 -8.30 -6.30
N SER A 54 -0.13 -7.45 -7.03
CA SER A 54 0.08 -7.28 -8.46
C SER A 54 1.54 -6.94 -8.75
N THR A 55 2.13 -7.59 -9.75
CA THR A 55 3.52 -7.35 -10.13
C THR A 55 3.76 -5.88 -10.49
N LYS A 56 2.80 -5.24 -11.13
CA LYS A 56 2.92 -3.81 -11.49
C LYS A 56 3.05 -2.93 -10.25
N ILE A 57 2.31 -3.24 -9.20
CA ILE A 57 2.37 -2.52 -7.94
C ILE A 57 3.69 -2.85 -7.22
N SER A 58 3.99 -4.13 -7.09
CA SER A 58 5.19 -4.62 -6.41
C SER A 58 6.47 -4.04 -7.00
N ASN A 59 6.56 -3.95 -8.33
CA ASN A 59 7.74 -3.40 -9.00
C ASN A 59 7.98 -1.93 -8.68
N VAL A 60 6.94 -1.17 -8.45
CA VAL A 60 7.07 0.25 -8.11
C VAL A 60 7.47 0.44 -6.66
N ILE A 61 6.84 -0.29 -5.74
CA ILE A 61 7.07 -0.11 -4.32
C ILE A 61 8.32 -0.82 -3.79
N GLY A 62 8.72 -1.92 -4.42
CA GLY A 62 9.89 -2.68 -4.01
C GLY A 62 9.59 -3.68 -2.89
N ALA A 63 10.48 -4.68 -2.75
CA ALA A 63 10.26 -5.80 -1.82
C ALA A 63 10.09 -5.37 -0.37
N ASN A 64 10.89 -4.41 0.10
CA ASN A 64 10.83 -3.98 1.51
C ASN A 64 9.48 -3.34 1.85
N ARG A 65 8.98 -2.49 0.98
CA ARG A 65 7.70 -1.83 1.20
C ARG A 65 6.54 -2.80 1.01
N GLU A 66 6.67 -3.70 0.06
CA GLU A 66 5.67 -4.74 -0.16
C GLU A 66 5.51 -5.58 1.10
N GLU A 67 6.61 -5.97 1.73
CA GLU A 67 6.59 -6.77 2.94
C GLU A 67 5.82 -6.07 4.06
N ILE A 68 6.09 -4.80 4.30
CA ILE A 68 5.40 -4.07 5.36
C ILE A 68 3.92 -3.88 5.06
N ILE A 69 3.56 -3.65 3.80
CA ILE A 69 2.16 -3.52 3.38
C ILE A 69 1.44 -4.85 3.57
N ASN A 70 2.04 -5.94 3.15
CA ASN A 70 1.45 -7.27 3.31
C ASN A 70 1.23 -7.62 4.78
N LYS A 71 2.17 -7.25 5.64
CA LYS A 71 2.04 -7.45 7.08
C LYS A 71 0.85 -6.68 7.65
N ILE A 72 0.71 -5.42 7.24
CA ILE A 72 -0.41 -4.58 7.68
C ILE A 72 -1.75 -5.20 7.26
N VAL A 73 -1.85 -5.61 6.00
CA VAL A 73 -3.07 -6.22 5.48
C VAL A 73 -3.40 -7.51 6.23
N GLU A 74 -2.39 -8.33 6.49
CA GLU A 74 -2.58 -9.59 7.21
C GLU A 74 -3.08 -9.37 8.64
N GLU A 75 -2.52 -8.38 9.33
CA GLU A 75 -2.92 -8.05 10.70
C GLU A 75 -4.32 -7.46 10.80
N ASN A 76 -4.85 -6.94 9.70
CA ASN A 76 -6.15 -6.25 9.67
C ASN A 76 -7.22 -6.99 8.87
N LYS A 77 -7.03 -8.26 8.63
CA LYS A 77 -8.04 -9.08 7.98
C LYS A 77 -9.23 -9.33 8.87
#